data_4d008137eab3e403299de18c1af4be64
#
_entry.id   4d008137eab3e403299de18c1af4be64
#
_cell.length_a   1.000
_cell.length_b   1.000
_cell.length_c   1.000
_cell.angle_alpha   90.00
_cell.angle_beta   90.00
_cell.angle_gamma   90.00
#
_symmetry.space_group_name_H-M   'P 1'
#
loop_
_entity.id
_entity.type
_entity.pdbx_description
1 polymer ?
#
loop_
_entity_poly.entity_id
_entity_poly.type
_entity_poly.pdbx_seq_one_letter_code
_entity_poly.pdbx_strand_id
1 'polypeptide(L)'
;MAIRRRPRSPAPDCRILPCDHGTKRRRAAVADAASSLWSSMHTDLVTLIAERVLAGDLLDYVRFRATCPHWRSCTVDPRGRGVSDPRFHPRRWMMLPEGHGLHPGHAKLRGRVRFFNLDTGAFVTVHLPLFQDHAVLDSPDGLLLLQRDADTAIRLLNPFTGDICDLPPLTSLIPQLDQISDARQRRLDAEKHKLQYFRKVSAAVSAAPATGAVTALLALERIGCFAHASAGGRRWTLSSWSTDRVARTLSFRGSLYLAYWDLEEESSILRLDPPLLEEVDGELPQPQTVATLPVELMILPQLVECESEILVVGSTDIDRAHLVVVRLADLLQGRPAVPLTSIGDHCLFFGMRSLAVSSKGLPSVAGNAIILCDSIQGRRLQQYNLGDDSLSPACDGDIVRRPPPSPHSIVHHLVTCCHRYFWNKGLIYCFRTNATWRTKREARFGV
;
A
#
# COMPACT_ATOMS: atom_id res chain seq x y z
N MET A 1 -30.43 36.92 -1.28
CA MET A 1 -30.28 35.59 -1.89
C MET A 1 -29.54 34.69 -0.89
N ALA A 2 -30.24 33.80 -0.22
CA ALA A 2 -29.72 33.06 0.92
C ALA A 2 -29.07 31.75 0.41
N ILE A 3 -27.78 31.58 0.68
CA ILE A 3 -27.03 30.39 0.34
C ILE A 3 -27.44 29.28 1.33
N ARG A 4 -28.20 28.29 0.86
CA ARG A 4 -28.53 27.09 1.60
C ARG A 4 -27.26 26.23 1.77
N ARG A 5 -26.78 26.13 3.01
CA ARG A 5 -25.74 25.13 3.40
C ARG A 5 -26.33 23.72 3.25
N ARG A 6 -25.69 22.90 2.45
CA ARG A 6 -26.00 21.45 2.39
C ARG A 6 -25.64 20.80 3.74
N PRO A 7 -26.47 19.87 4.24
CA PRO A 7 -26.14 19.13 5.44
C PRO A 7 -24.89 18.25 5.19
N ARG A 8 -23.94 18.32 6.12
CA ARG A 8 -22.78 17.41 6.16
C ARG A 8 -23.30 16.00 6.43
N SER A 9 -22.95 15.06 5.57
CA SER A 9 -23.15 13.63 5.86
C SER A 9 -22.39 13.26 7.14
N PRO A 10 -22.96 12.43 8.02
CA PRO A 10 -22.28 12.01 9.23
C PRO A 10 -21.01 11.22 8.85
N ALA A 11 -19.90 11.54 9.51
CA ALA A 11 -18.67 10.79 9.40
C ALA A 11 -18.91 9.30 9.77
N PRO A 12 -18.28 8.34 9.08
CA PRO A 12 -18.43 6.94 9.43
C PRO A 12 -17.94 6.69 10.86
N ASP A 13 -18.76 5.99 11.66
CA ASP A 13 -18.46 5.63 13.05
C ASP A 13 -17.36 4.55 13.05
N CYS A 14 -16.10 4.99 13.03
CA CYS A 14 -14.93 4.09 13.10
C CYS A 14 -14.78 3.58 14.54
N ARG A 15 -15.48 2.50 14.88
CA ARG A 15 -15.28 1.80 16.15
C ARG A 15 -14.21 0.73 15.98
N ILE A 16 -13.06 0.97 16.61
CA ILE A 16 -12.00 -0.03 16.77
C ILE A 16 -12.45 -0.98 17.89
N LEU A 17 -12.72 -2.22 17.55
CA LEU A 17 -13.07 -3.25 18.55
C LEU A 17 -11.82 -4.08 18.84
N PRO A 18 -11.39 -4.20 20.11
CA PRO A 18 -10.34 -5.14 20.50
C PRO A 18 -10.82 -6.58 20.33
N CYS A 19 -9.93 -7.47 19.87
CA CYS A 19 -10.19 -8.91 19.91
C CYS A 19 -10.26 -9.37 21.37
N ASP A 20 -11.45 -9.76 21.81
CA ASP A 20 -11.70 -10.20 23.17
C ASP A 20 -11.23 -11.66 23.34
N HIS A 21 -10.03 -11.83 23.89
CA HIS A 21 -9.64 -13.07 24.56
C HIS A 21 -9.80 -12.86 26.06
N GLY A 22 -10.98 -13.22 26.54
CA GLY A 22 -11.36 -13.05 27.93
C GLY A 22 -10.49 -13.84 28.91
N THR A 23 -9.78 -13.12 29.75
CA THR A 23 -9.46 -13.56 31.10
C THR A 23 -9.67 -12.40 32.05
N LYS A 24 -10.83 -12.37 32.70
CA LYS A 24 -11.09 -11.50 33.83
C LYS A 24 -10.18 -11.89 34.98
N ARG A 25 -9.05 -11.23 35.14
CA ARG A 25 -8.31 -11.21 36.41
C ARG A 25 -8.72 -9.94 37.16
N ARG A 26 -9.41 -10.15 38.28
CA ARG A 26 -9.56 -9.16 39.36
C ARG A 26 -8.15 -8.75 39.83
N ARG A 27 -7.73 -7.53 39.54
CA ARG A 27 -6.60 -6.88 40.21
C ARG A 27 -7.16 -5.91 41.24
N ALA A 28 -6.79 -6.18 42.50
CA ALA A 28 -7.12 -5.37 43.66
C ALA A 28 -6.26 -4.10 43.72
N ALA A 29 -6.81 -3.09 44.20
CA ALA A 29 -6.50 -1.85 44.97
C ALA A 29 -5.05 -1.37 45.23
N VAL A 30 -4.02 -1.78 44.46
CA VAL A 30 -2.67 -1.18 44.53
C VAL A 30 -2.47 -0.19 43.37
N ALA A 31 -3.48 -0.03 42.52
CA ALA A 31 -3.39 0.74 41.27
C ALA A 31 -3.54 2.28 41.46
N ASP A 32 -4.10 2.75 42.59
CA ASP A 32 -4.48 4.17 42.68
C ASP A 32 -3.31 5.15 42.90
N ALA A 33 -2.26 4.75 43.62
CA ALA A 33 -1.13 5.65 43.87
C ALA A 33 -0.20 5.76 42.65
N ALA A 34 0.00 4.67 41.90
CA ALA A 34 0.80 4.69 40.67
C ALA A 34 0.08 5.39 39.52
N SER A 35 -1.25 5.29 39.44
CA SER A 35 -2.04 5.99 38.42
C SER A 35 -1.99 7.52 38.56
N SER A 36 -1.84 8.05 39.77
CA SER A 36 -1.73 9.48 40.03
C SER A 36 -0.40 10.08 39.50
N LEU A 37 0.72 9.36 39.63
CA LEU A 37 2.04 9.83 39.17
C LEU A 37 2.10 9.93 37.63
N TRP A 38 1.55 8.97 36.90
CA TRP A 38 1.52 9.01 35.44
C TRP A 38 0.57 10.09 34.91
N SER A 39 -0.56 10.34 35.57
CA SER A 39 -1.50 11.38 35.18
C SER A 39 -0.99 12.81 35.45
N SER A 40 0.01 12.98 36.32
CA SER A 40 0.65 14.25 36.63
C SER A 40 2.01 14.46 35.94
N MET A 41 2.37 13.61 34.97
CA MET A 41 3.61 13.73 34.21
C MET A 41 3.69 15.08 33.48
N HIS A 42 4.89 15.69 33.46
CA HIS A 42 5.11 16.97 32.79
C HIS A 42 4.76 16.88 31.30
N THR A 43 4.14 17.91 30.77
CA THR A 43 3.65 17.97 29.37
C THR A 43 4.74 17.62 28.33
N ASP A 44 5.95 18.13 28.51
CA ASP A 44 7.07 17.89 27.57
C ASP A 44 7.47 16.41 27.53
N LEU A 45 7.45 15.74 28.67
CA LEU A 45 7.74 14.30 28.74
C LEU A 45 6.63 13.49 28.08
N VAL A 46 5.36 13.86 28.32
CA VAL A 46 4.22 13.22 27.63
C VAL A 46 4.34 13.40 26.13
N THR A 47 4.66 14.60 25.67
CA THR A 47 4.83 14.89 24.24
C THR A 47 5.97 14.06 23.63
N LEU A 48 7.14 14.03 24.29
CA LEU A 48 8.30 13.26 23.82
C LEU A 48 8.00 11.75 23.73
N ILE A 49 7.31 11.19 24.73
CA ILE A 49 6.90 9.79 24.72
C ILE A 49 5.90 9.55 23.58
N ALA A 50 4.92 10.44 23.45
CA ALA A 50 3.90 10.35 22.42
C ALA A 50 4.48 10.36 21.00
N GLU A 51 5.48 11.22 20.74
CA GLU A 51 6.17 11.27 19.45
C GLU A 51 6.92 9.97 19.15
N ARG A 52 7.56 9.38 20.15
CA ARG A 52 8.22 8.08 20.00
C ARG A 52 7.23 6.94 19.75
N VAL A 53 6.11 6.95 20.47
CA VAL A 53 5.03 5.97 20.24
C VAL A 53 4.44 6.12 18.83
N LEU A 54 4.20 7.37 18.38
CA LEU A 54 3.71 7.65 17.05
C LEU A 54 4.70 7.21 15.95
N ALA A 55 5.97 7.43 16.15
CA ALA A 55 7.02 6.98 15.23
C ALA A 55 7.06 5.45 15.10
N GLY A 56 6.67 4.72 16.15
CA GLY A 56 6.54 3.27 16.14
C GLY A 56 5.25 2.79 15.47
N ASP A 57 4.09 3.24 15.95
CA ASP A 57 2.79 2.79 15.44
C ASP A 57 1.67 3.79 15.76
N LEU A 58 0.86 4.12 14.72
CA LEU A 58 -0.28 5.02 14.87
C LEU A 58 -1.34 4.48 15.84
N LEU A 59 -1.61 3.19 15.81
CA LEU A 59 -2.66 2.60 16.64
C LEU A 59 -2.27 2.59 18.12
N ASP A 60 -0.98 2.38 18.39
CA ASP A 60 -0.44 2.50 19.75
C ASP A 60 -0.45 3.95 20.23
N TYR A 61 -0.21 4.90 19.34
CA TYR A 61 -0.40 6.32 19.65
C TYR A 61 -1.85 6.66 19.99
N VAL A 62 -2.82 6.14 19.24
CA VAL A 62 -4.25 6.31 19.56
C VAL A 62 -4.59 5.70 20.91
N ARG A 63 -4.05 4.52 21.21
CA ARG A 63 -4.22 3.86 22.53
C ARG A 63 -3.57 4.68 23.65
N PHE A 64 -2.35 5.18 23.44
CA PHE A 64 -1.65 6.04 24.38
C PHE A 64 -2.51 7.28 24.75
N ARG A 65 -3.06 7.96 23.76
CA ARG A 65 -3.97 9.10 23.98
C ARG A 65 -5.26 8.71 24.71
N ALA A 66 -5.70 7.48 24.57
CA ALA A 66 -6.93 6.98 25.22
C ALA A 66 -6.73 6.63 26.69
N THR A 67 -5.52 6.48 27.20
CA THR A 67 -5.25 6.07 28.58
C THR A 67 -5.57 7.14 29.59
N CYS A 68 -5.33 8.43 29.27
CA CYS A 68 -5.47 9.51 30.22
C CYS A 68 -5.94 10.81 29.53
N PRO A 69 -6.91 11.57 30.10
CA PRO A 69 -7.34 12.85 29.56
C PRO A 69 -6.20 13.88 29.46
N HIS A 70 -5.30 13.90 30.44
CA HIS A 70 -4.12 14.76 30.42
C HIS A 70 -3.21 14.42 29.25
N TRP A 71 -2.88 13.15 29.00
CA TRP A 71 -2.05 12.75 27.87
C TRP A 71 -2.72 13.09 26.53
N ARG A 72 -4.04 12.96 26.46
CA ARG A 72 -4.79 13.37 25.27
C ARG A 72 -4.68 14.88 25.00
N SER A 73 -4.75 15.72 26.06
CA SER A 73 -4.67 17.17 25.91
C SER A 73 -3.28 17.67 25.53
N CYS A 74 -2.21 16.95 25.94
CA CYS A 74 -0.82 17.26 25.63
C CYS A 74 -0.36 16.78 24.25
N THR A 75 -1.21 16.05 23.49
CA THR A 75 -0.82 15.39 22.25
C THR A 75 -1.72 15.75 21.09
N VAL A 76 -1.16 15.75 19.88
CA VAL A 76 -1.88 16.13 18.66
C VAL A 76 -2.98 15.10 18.34
N ASP A 77 -4.19 15.57 18.02
CA ASP A 77 -5.25 14.68 17.57
C ASP A 77 -4.99 14.22 16.13
N PRO A 78 -4.93 12.90 15.87
CA PRO A 78 -4.77 12.40 14.51
C PRO A 78 -6.03 12.60 13.65
N ARG A 79 -7.22 12.78 14.27
CA ARG A 79 -8.48 13.02 13.52
C ARG A 79 -8.47 14.36 12.82
N GLY A 80 -8.93 14.36 11.57
CA GLY A 80 -8.88 15.52 10.67
C GLY A 80 -7.49 15.77 10.06
N ARG A 81 -6.49 14.96 10.44
CA ARG A 81 -5.11 15.03 9.93
C ARG A 81 -4.60 13.71 9.37
N GLY A 82 -5.36 12.64 9.50
CA GLY A 82 -4.91 11.30 9.18
C GLY A 82 -4.51 11.09 7.72
N VAL A 83 -4.94 11.94 6.80
CA VAL A 83 -4.54 11.93 5.40
C VAL A 83 -3.53 13.03 5.09
N SER A 84 -3.71 14.22 5.67
CA SER A 84 -2.91 15.41 5.36
C SER A 84 -1.58 15.51 6.15
N ASP A 85 -1.39 14.71 7.18
CA ASP A 85 -0.15 14.68 7.97
C ASP A 85 0.47 13.27 7.90
N PRO A 86 1.61 13.09 7.20
CA PRO A 86 2.25 11.79 7.01
C PRO A 86 2.65 11.06 8.29
N ARG A 87 2.75 11.77 9.41
CA ARG A 87 3.03 11.13 10.71
C ARG A 87 1.90 10.21 11.16
N PHE A 88 0.67 10.46 10.70
CA PHE A 88 -0.51 9.66 11.02
C PHE A 88 -0.85 8.64 9.93
N HIS A 89 0.02 8.42 8.95
CA HIS A 89 -0.17 7.34 7.97
C HIS A 89 0.13 5.98 8.62
N PRO A 90 -0.76 4.98 8.46
CA PRO A 90 -0.59 3.68 9.11
C PRO A 90 0.33 2.75 8.30
N ARG A 91 1.57 3.15 8.03
CA ARG A 91 2.54 2.49 7.14
C ARG A 91 2.81 1.03 7.49
N ARG A 92 2.71 0.67 8.77
CA ARG A 92 2.98 -0.69 9.26
C ARG A 92 1.78 -1.63 9.14
N TRP A 93 0.65 -1.11 8.67
CA TRP A 93 -0.59 -1.86 8.62
C TRP A 93 -1.01 -2.20 7.20
N MET A 94 -1.23 -3.47 6.96
CA MET A 94 -1.68 -4.03 5.70
C MET A 94 -3.11 -4.55 5.82
N MET A 95 -3.96 -4.19 4.86
CA MET A 95 -5.30 -4.77 4.74
C MET A 95 -5.21 -6.24 4.32
N LEU A 96 -5.90 -7.11 5.03
CA LEU A 96 -5.96 -8.54 4.72
C LEU A 96 -7.20 -8.92 3.92
N PRO A 97 -7.07 -9.73 2.86
CA PRO A 97 -8.19 -10.48 2.31
C PRO A 97 -8.67 -11.52 3.32
N GLU A 98 -9.99 -11.72 3.41
CA GLU A 98 -10.57 -12.59 4.44
C GLU A 98 -10.49 -14.10 4.12
N GLY A 99 -10.05 -14.49 2.96
CA GLY A 99 -10.10 -15.90 2.53
C GLY A 99 -11.52 -16.40 2.21
N HIS A 100 -11.67 -17.67 1.91
CA HIS A 100 -12.97 -18.31 1.57
C HIS A 100 -13.81 -17.58 0.51
N GLY A 101 -13.18 -16.87 -0.42
CA GLY A 101 -13.89 -16.03 -1.37
C GLY A 101 -14.50 -14.76 -0.78
N LEU A 102 -14.30 -14.50 0.51
CA LEU A 102 -14.67 -13.23 1.14
C LEU A 102 -13.64 -12.18 0.76
N HIS A 103 -14.12 -11.00 0.47
CA HIS A 103 -13.33 -9.82 0.11
C HIS A 103 -13.83 -8.64 0.94
N PRO A 104 -13.03 -7.61 1.15
CA PRO A 104 -13.53 -6.36 1.75
C PRO A 104 -14.81 -5.90 1.04
N GLY A 105 -15.83 -5.54 1.81
CA GLY A 105 -17.16 -5.19 1.28
C GLY A 105 -18.12 -6.37 1.05
N HIS A 106 -17.70 -7.61 1.27
CA HIS A 106 -18.64 -8.75 1.23
C HIS A 106 -19.69 -8.64 2.34
N ALA A 107 -20.98 -8.87 2.01
CA ALA A 107 -22.11 -8.67 2.93
C ALA A 107 -21.98 -9.42 4.25
N LYS A 108 -21.38 -10.62 4.26
CA LYS A 108 -21.13 -11.41 5.47
C LYS A 108 -20.19 -10.72 6.46
N LEU A 109 -19.31 -9.84 5.99
CA LEU A 109 -18.35 -9.11 6.83
C LEU A 109 -18.98 -7.87 7.48
N ARG A 110 -20.18 -7.45 7.04
CA ARG A 110 -20.91 -6.30 7.60
C ARG A 110 -20.05 -5.04 7.70
N GLY A 111 -19.24 -4.75 6.66
CA GLY A 111 -18.31 -3.63 6.63
C GLY A 111 -17.05 -3.78 7.50
N ARG A 112 -16.81 -4.95 8.09
CA ARG A 112 -15.58 -5.22 8.85
C ARG A 112 -14.45 -5.61 7.92
N VAL A 113 -13.27 -5.05 8.17
CA VAL A 113 -12.04 -5.31 7.41
C VAL A 113 -10.91 -5.54 8.40
N ARG A 114 -10.13 -6.60 8.21
CA ARG A 114 -8.97 -6.90 9.05
C ARG A 114 -7.71 -6.24 8.49
N PHE A 115 -6.90 -5.74 9.40
CA PHE A 115 -5.57 -5.25 9.14
C PHE A 115 -4.55 -6.04 9.95
N PHE A 116 -3.38 -6.18 9.37
CA PHE A 116 -2.25 -6.89 9.94
C PHE A 116 -1.07 -5.94 10.08
N ASN A 117 -0.43 -5.94 11.24
CA ASN A 117 0.78 -5.16 11.48
C ASN A 117 2.00 -5.97 11.02
N LEU A 118 2.78 -5.41 10.09
CA LEU A 118 3.92 -6.07 9.46
C LEU A 118 5.08 -6.34 10.42
N ASP A 119 5.21 -5.54 11.48
CA ASP A 119 6.33 -5.64 12.43
C ASP A 119 5.97 -6.53 13.64
N THR A 120 4.75 -6.41 14.14
CA THR A 120 4.36 -7.06 15.40
C THR A 120 3.54 -8.32 15.19
N GLY A 121 3.03 -8.57 13.98
CA GLY A 121 2.11 -9.67 13.70
C GLY A 121 0.70 -9.46 14.29
N ALA A 122 0.41 -8.29 14.85
CA ALA A 122 -0.88 -8.01 15.46
C ALA A 122 -1.99 -7.85 14.42
N PHE A 123 -3.21 -8.27 14.78
CA PHE A 123 -4.41 -8.09 13.97
C PHE A 123 -5.35 -7.08 14.61
N VAL A 124 -5.99 -6.29 13.78
CA VAL A 124 -7.07 -5.39 14.17
C VAL A 124 -8.20 -5.44 13.16
N THR A 125 -9.44 -5.33 13.64
CA THR A 125 -10.63 -5.24 12.78
C THR A 125 -11.19 -3.84 12.86
N VAL A 126 -11.38 -3.22 11.68
CA VAL A 126 -11.95 -1.88 11.54
C VAL A 126 -13.28 -1.98 10.80
N HIS A 127 -14.24 -1.14 11.18
CA HIS A 127 -15.52 -1.03 10.49
C HIS A 127 -15.44 0.05 9.40
N LEU A 128 -15.45 -0.38 8.15
CA LEU A 128 -15.31 0.46 6.95
C LEU A 128 -16.48 0.23 5.99
N PRO A 129 -17.64 0.87 6.21
CA PRO A 129 -18.85 0.68 5.39
C PRO A 129 -18.65 1.11 3.93
N LEU A 130 -17.70 1.98 3.62
CA LEU A 130 -17.36 2.41 2.26
C LEU A 130 -17.06 1.24 1.31
N PHE A 131 -16.60 0.10 1.82
CA PHE A 131 -16.32 -1.06 0.98
C PHE A 131 -17.56 -1.71 0.32
N GLN A 132 -18.77 -1.28 0.69
CA GLN A 132 -19.99 -1.78 0.05
C GLN A 132 -20.09 -1.31 -1.40
N ASP A 133 -19.63 -0.09 -1.71
CA ASP A 133 -19.72 0.55 -3.01
C ASP A 133 -18.37 1.09 -3.54
N HIS A 134 -17.27 0.77 -2.86
CA HIS A 134 -15.93 1.16 -3.26
C HIS A 134 -15.05 -0.08 -3.46
N ALA A 135 -14.15 0.01 -4.43
CA ALA A 135 -13.07 -0.92 -4.67
C ALA A 135 -11.74 -0.33 -4.22
N VAL A 136 -10.84 -1.16 -3.71
CA VAL A 136 -9.48 -0.75 -3.36
C VAL A 136 -8.61 -0.81 -4.61
N LEU A 137 -8.02 0.31 -4.99
CA LEU A 137 -7.05 0.39 -6.09
C LEU A 137 -5.64 0.14 -5.59
N ASP A 138 -5.26 0.81 -4.50
CA ASP A 138 -3.95 0.68 -3.87
C ASP A 138 -4.01 1.05 -2.38
N SER A 139 -2.88 0.88 -1.70
CA SER A 139 -2.72 1.26 -0.30
C SER A 139 -1.36 1.92 -0.06
N PRO A 140 -1.17 3.17 -0.54
CA PRO A 140 0.06 3.93 -0.29
C PRO A 140 0.18 4.28 1.18
N ASP A 141 1.35 4.04 1.77
CA ASP A 141 1.66 4.34 3.18
C ASP A 141 0.60 3.83 4.19
N GLY A 142 -0.10 2.74 3.86
CA GLY A 142 -1.18 2.18 4.68
C GLY A 142 -2.53 2.91 4.55
N LEU A 143 -2.60 4.05 3.86
CA LEU A 143 -3.85 4.67 3.44
C LEU A 143 -4.53 3.78 2.39
N LEU A 144 -5.81 3.91 2.21
CA LEU A 144 -6.56 3.16 1.21
C LEU A 144 -7.02 4.09 0.09
N LEU A 145 -6.53 3.83 -1.12
CA LEU A 145 -7.02 4.49 -2.33
C LEU A 145 -8.23 3.73 -2.85
N LEU A 146 -9.40 4.32 -2.72
CA LEU A 146 -10.68 3.72 -3.02
C LEU A 146 -11.29 4.34 -4.26
N GLN A 147 -11.91 3.51 -5.10
CA GLN A 147 -12.69 3.94 -6.26
C GLN A 147 -14.15 3.59 -6.05
N ARG A 148 -15.03 4.58 -6.19
CA ARG A 148 -16.48 4.36 -6.12
C ARG A 148 -17.00 3.69 -7.40
N ASP A 149 -17.86 2.69 -7.23
CA ASP A 149 -18.37 1.89 -8.34
C ASP A 149 -19.27 2.69 -9.31
N ALA A 150 -20.03 3.62 -8.77
CA ALA A 150 -21.06 4.32 -9.55
C ALA A 150 -20.48 5.30 -10.56
N ASP A 151 -19.42 6.05 -10.20
CA ASP A 151 -18.94 7.20 -10.96
C ASP A 151 -17.42 7.31 -11.03
N THR A 152 -16.69 6.29 -10.55
CA THR A 152 -15.23 6.27 -10.50
C THR A 152 -14.57 7.34 -9.63
N ALA A 153 -15.34 8.02 -8.77
CA ALA A 153 -14.80 8.99 -7.83
C ALA A 153 -13.75 8.32 -6.92
N ILE A 154 -12.63 9.01 -6.71
CA ILE A 154 -11.53 8.48 -5.92
C ILE A 154 -11.57 9.09 -4.52
N ARG A 155 -11.33 8.24 -3.53
CA ARG A 155 -11.19 8.61 -2.14
C ARG A 155 -9.93 8.03 -1.55
N LEU A 156 -9.20 8.88 -0.83
CA LEU A 156 -8.10 8.45 0.01
C LEU A 156 -8.61 8.39 1.45
N LEU A 157 -8.54 7.22 2.07
CA LEU A 157 -9.07 6.94 3.40
C LEU A 157 -7.96 6.52 4.34
N ASN A 158 -7.87 7.15 5.51
CA ASN A 158 -7.13 6.58 6.62
C ASN A 158 -8.05 5.61 7.40
N PRO A 159 -7.74 4.31 7.41
CA PRO A 159 -8.63 3.31 7.99
C PRO A 159 -8.78 3.42 9.51
N PHE A 160 -7.83 4.06 10.22
CA PHE A 160 -7.83 4.12 11.68
C PHE A 160 -8.36 5.43 12.25
N THR A 161 -8.22 6.55 11.52
CA THR A 161 -8.79 7.85 11.92
C THR A 161 -10.16 8.09 11.31
N GLY A 162 -10.47 7.41 10.19
CA GLY A 162 -11.68 7.62 9.41
C GLY A 162 -11.65 8.86 8.53
N ASP A 163 -10.50 9.55 8.45
CA ASP A 163 -10.35 10.75 7.62
C ASP A 163 -10.37 10.38 6.13
N ILE A 164 -11.07 11.17 5.35
CA ILE A 164 -11.26 10.98 3.91
C ILE A 164 -10.82 12.25 3.18
N CYS A 165 -10.09 12.05 2.09
CA CYS A 165 -9.77 13.08 1.12
C CYS A 165 -10.35 12.66 -0.24
N ASP A 166 -11.18 13.53 -0.82
CA ASP A 166 -11.77 13.30 -2.14
C ASP A 166 -10.82 13.79 -3.24
N LEU A 167 -10.61 12.93 -4.24
CA LEU A 167 -9.83 13.19 -5.44
C LEU A 167 -10.73 13.10 -6.69
N PRO A 168 -10.32 13.66 -7.84
CA PRO A 168 -11.12 13.61 -9.05
C PRO A 168 -11.43 12.16 -9.50
N PRO A 169 -12.49 11.93 -10.28
CA PRO A 169 -12.80 10.63 -10.83
C PRO A 169 -11.75 10.21 -11.88
N LEU A 170 -11.34 8.94 -11.88
CA LEU A 170 -10.36 8.41 -12.84
C LEU A 170 -10.83 8.50 -14.29
N THR A 171 -12.14 8.55 -14.51
CA THR A 171 -12.69 8.76 -15.86
C THR A 171 -12.27 10.08 -16.49
N SER A 172 -11.79 11.06 -15.70
CA SER A 172 -11.23 12.30 -16.25
C SER A 172 -9.90 12.09 -17.02
N LEU A 173 -9.23 10.94 -16.83
CA LEU A 173 -8.05 10.56 -17.59
C LEU A 173 -8.37 10.03 -19.00
N ILE A 174 -9.57 9.50 -19.21
CA ILE A 174 -9.90 8.79 -20.45
C ILE A 174 -9.76 9.65 -21.71
N PRO A 175 -10.28 10.91 -21.74
CA PRO A 175 -10.07 11.77 -22.89
C PRO A 175 -8.59 12.06 -23.20
N GLN A 176 -7.75 12.10 -22.15
CA GLN A 176 -6.30 12.34 -22.30
C GLN A 176 -5.59 11.09 -22.83
N LEU A 177 -6.02 9.91 -22.38
CA LEU A 177 -5.49 8.62 -22.88
C LEU A 177 -5.86 8.38 -24.35
N ASP A 178 -7.03 8.83 -24.78
CA ASP A 178 -7.48 8.73 -26.18
C ASP A 178 -6.63 9.60 -27.13
N GLN A 179 -5.90 10.60 -26.61
CA GLN A 179 -5.02 11.49 -27.37
C GLN A 179 -3.58 10.96 -27.51
N ILE A 180 -3.21 9.91 -26.77
CA ILE A 180 -1.87 9.33 -26.86
C ILE A 180 -1.71 8.54 -28.15
N SER A 181 -0.71 8.91 -28.92
CA SER A 181 -0.46 8.62 -30.34
C SER A 181 -0.56 7.17 -30.85
N ASP A 182 -0.81 7.07 -32.14
CA ASP A 182 -1.16 5.94 -33.02
C ASP A 182 -0.41 4.59 -32.84
N ALA A 183 0.83 4.55 -32.46
CA ALA A 183 1.56 3.27 -32.32
C ALA A 183 1.23 2.53 -31.02
N ARG A 184 0.99 3.28 -29.94
CA ARG A 184 0.46 2.74 -28.68
C ARG A 184 -1.04 2.44 -28.78
N GLN A 185 -1.77 3.27 -29.49
CA GLN A 185 -3.19 3.10 -29.74
C GLN A 185 -3.47 1.74 -30.37
N ARG A 186 -2.64 1.25 -31.30
CA ARG A 186 -2.79 -0.10 -31.88
C ARG A 186 -2.61 -1.23 -30.88
N ARG A 187 -1.73 -1.09 -29.87
CA ARG A 187 -1.65 -2.04 -28.75
C ARG A 187 -2.83 -1.93 -27.79
N LEU A 188 -3.30 -0.72 -27.55
CA LEU A 188 -4.47 -0.44 -26.73
C LEU A 188 -5.75 -0.85 -27.46
N ASP A 189 -5.83 -0.73 -28.79
CA ASP A 189 -6.97 -1.12 -29.62
C ASP A 189 -7.16 -2.63 -29.69
N ALA A 190 -6.09 -3.40 -29.71
CA ALA A 190 -6.15 -4.87 -29.56
C ALA A 190 -6.71 -5.29 -28.19
N GLU A 191 -6.61 -4.43 -27.17
CA GLU A 191 -7.19 -4.63 -25.85
C GLU A 191 -8.51 -3.84 -25.62
N LYS A 192 -9.02 -3.09 -26.61
CA LYS A 192 -10.24 -2.25 -26.51
C LYS A 192 -11.48 -2.98 -25.99
N HIS A 193 -11.56 -4.27 -26.19
CA HIS A 193 -12.63 -5.07 -25.60
C HIS A 193 -12.47 -5.33 -24.10
N LYS A 194 -11.33 -4.96 -23.53
CA LYS A 194 -11.04 -5.14 -22.09
C LYS A 194 -10.39 -3.89 -21.53
N LEU A 195 -11.14 -2.81 -21.46
CA LEU A 195 -10.68 -1.54 -20.87
C LEU A 195 -10.17 -1.73 -19.45
N GLN A 196 -8.89 -2.09 -19.32
CA GLN A 196 -8.23 -2.44 -18.06
C GLN A 196 -7.24 -1.35 -17.62
N TYR A 197 -7.41 -0.10 -18.09
CA TYR A 197 -6.50 1.00 -17.81
C TYR A 197 -6.18 1.14 -16.31
N PHE A 198 -7.18 0.92 -15.48
CA PHE A 198 -7.05 1.08 -14.03
C PHE A 198 -6.94 -0.23 -13.26
N ARG A 199 -6.66 -1.34 -13.93
CA ARG A 199 -6.52 -2.65 -13.28
C ARG A 199 -5.26 -2.77 -12.45
N LYS A 200 -4.18 -2.11 -12.90
CA LYS A 200 -2.90 -2.06 -12.22
C LYS A 200 -2.52 -0.59 -12.02
N VAL A 201 -2.84 -0.09 -10.86
CA VAL A 201 -2.51 1.27 -10.42
C VAL A 201 -1.61 1.16 -9.21
N SER A 202 -0.49 1.85 -9.21
CA SER A 202 0.31 2.10 -8.02
C SER A 202 0.25 3.57 -7.68
N ALA A 203 0.07 3.87 -6.41
CA ALA A 203 -0.12 5.24 -5.95
C ALA A 203 0.94 5.65 -4.94
N ALA A 204 1.36 6.90 -5.00
CA ALA A 204 2.02 7.60 -3.90
C ALA A 204 1.18 8.80 -3.47
N VAL A 205 1.28 9.16 -2.21
CA VAL A 205 0.55 10.28 -1.64
C VAL A 205 1.54 11.20 -0.95
N SER A 206 1.53 12.44 -1.34
CA SER A 206 2.29 13.51 -0.70
C SER A 206 1.35 14.50 -0.03
N ALA A 207 1.75 15.00 1.12
CA ALA A 207 1.04 16.06 1.82
C ALA A 207 2.02 17.21 2.11
N ALA A 208 1.64 18.41 1.70
CA ALA A 208 2.45 19.59 1.94
C ALA A 208 2.37 19.99 3.42
N PRO A 209 3.50 20.04 4.16
CA PRO A 209 3.49 20.28 5.59
C PRO A 209 2.90 21.65 5.99
N ALA A 210 3.08 22.67 5.14
CA ALA A 210 2.63 24.04 5.42
C ALA A 210 1.12 24.23 5.20
N THR A 211 0.56 23.60 4.18
CA THR A 211 -0.84 23.83 3.76
C THR A 211 -1.75 22.64 4.08
N GLY A 212 -1.19 21.47 4.35
CA GLY A 212 -1.93 20.22 4.47
C GLY A 212 -2.56 19.75 3.15
N ALA A 213 -2.19 20.37 2.02
CA ALA A 213 -2.69 19.97 0.72
C ALA A 213 -2.15 18.59 0.34
N VAL A 214 -3.05 17.73 -0.13
CA VAL A 214 -2.75 16.36 -0.48
C VAL A 214 -2.69 16.22 -1.99
N THR A 215 -1.59 15.66 -2.50
CA THR A 215 -1.42 15.30 -3.90
C THR A 215 -1.23 13.80 -4.03
N ALA A 216 -1.98 13.18 -4.91
CA ALA A 216 -1.81 11.78 -5.27
C ALA A 216 -1.14 11.66 -6.63
N LEU A 217 -0.17 10.77 -6.71
CA LEU A 217 0.54 10.39 -7.93
C LEU A 217 0.19 8.94 -8.25
N LEU A 218 -0.16 8.66 -9.51
CA LEU A 218 -0.54 7.33 -9.98
C LEU A 218 0.40 6.86 -11.07
N ALA A 219 0.88 5.63 -10.97
CA ALA A 219 1.44 4.89 -12.09
C ALA A 219 0.36 3.98 -12.69
N LEU A 220 0.04 4.15 -13.95
CA LEU A 220 -0.85 3.29 -14.72
C LEU A 220 0.01 2.21 -15.39
N GLU A 221 0.40 1.19 -14.62
CA GLU A 221 1.47 0.25 -14.96
C GLU A 221 1.26 -0.47 -16.31
N ARG A 222 0.01 -0.69 -16.74
CA ARG A 222 -0.27 -1.39 -18.00
C ARG A 222 0.02 -0.56 -19.25
N ILE A 223 -0.08 0.74 -19.13
CA ILE A 223 0.10 1.67 -20.25
C ILE A 223 1.37 2.51 -20.12
N GLY A 224 2.10 2.33 -19.02
CA GLY A 224 3.35 3.06 -18.76
C GLY A 224 3.18 4.57 -18.61
N CYS A 225 1.96 5.05 -18.29
CA CYS A 225 1.67 6.46 -18.10
C CYS A 225 1.54 6.78 -16.62
N PHE A 226 1.71 8.06 -16.30
CA PHE A 226 1.61 8.55 -14.93
C PHE A 226 0.59 9.68 -14.89
N ALA A 227 -0.05 9.85 -13.74
CA ALA A 227 -1.02 10.90 -13.55
C ALA A 227 -0.95 11.44 -12.14
N HIS A 228 -1.29 12.71 -11.97
CA HIS A 228 -1.38 13.32 -10.65
C HIS A 228 -2.69 14.10 -10.48
N ALA A 229 -3.12 14.28 -9.24
CA ALA A 229 -4.21 15.16 -8.87
C ALA A 229 -4.06 15.60 -7.43
N SER A 230 -4.51 16.79 -7.14
CA SER A 230 -4.59 17.33 -5.78
C SER A 230 -6.01 17.22 -5.22
N ALA A 231 -6.10 17.16 -3.89
CA ALA A 231 -7.36 17.20 -3.18
C ALA A 231 -8.18 18.43 -3.57
N GLY A 232 -9.46 18.21 -3.87
CA GLY A 232 -10.35 19.27 -4.36
C GLY A 232 -10.13 19.68 -5.82
N GLY A 233 -9.16 19.08 -6.52
CA GLY A 233 -8.95 19.25 -7.95
C GLY A 233 -10.15 18.77 -8.77
N ARG A 234 -10.27 19.25 -10.02
CA ARG A 234 -11.39 18.88 -10.90
C ARG A 234 -11.11 17.68 -11.79
N ARG A 235 -9.86 17.42 -12.09
CA ARG A 235 -9.41 16.34 -13.00
C ARG A 235 -8.03 15.83 -12.61
N TRP A 236 -7.73 14.64 -13.05
CA TRP A 236 -6.37 14.13 -13.11
C TRP A 236 -5.64 14.72 -14.29
N THR A 237 -4.36 15.00 -14.15
CA THR A 237 -3.45 15.42 -15.22
C THR A 237 -2.56 14.23 -15.56
N LEU A 238 -2.54 13.86 -16.85
CA LEU A 238 -1.73 12.78 -17.38
C LEU A 238 -0.35 13.31 -17.78
N SER A 239 0.71 12.52 -17.60
CA SER A 239 2.05 12.85 -18.09
C SER A 239 2.07 12.91 -19.61
N SER A 240 2.82 13.87 -20.18
CA SER A 240 3.10 13.96 -21.63
C SER A 240 4.10 12.89 -22.09
N TRP A 241 4.83 12.30 -21.15
CA TRP A 241 5.80 11.24 -21.35
C TRP A 241 5.28 9.92 -20.77
N SER A 242 5.94 8.84 -21.10
CA SER A 242 5.60 7.50 -20.67
C SER A 242 6.83 6.61 -20.67
N THR A 243 6.76 5.54 -19.88
CA THR A 243 7.79 4.50 -19.84
C THR A 243 7.28 3.24 -20.55
N ASP A 244 8.10 2.63 -21.38
CA ASP A 244 7.66 1.45 -22.14
C ASP A 244 7.52 0.19 -21.29
N ARG A 245 8.31 0.10 -20.23
CA ARG A 245 8.33 -1.08 -19.34
C ARG A 245 8.58 -0.67 -17.91
N VAL A 246 7.50 -0.54 -17.12
CA VAL A 246 7.62 -0.45 -15.67
C VAL A 246 7.55 -1.86 -15.11
N ALA A 247 8.66 -2.37 -14.61
CA ALA A 247 8.70 -3.72 -14.04
C ALA A 247 7.95 -3.78 -12.71
N ARG A 248 8.25 -2.84 -11.80
CA ARG A 248 7.65 -2.77 -10.46
C ARG A 248 7.68 -1.34 -9.94
N THR A 249 6.70 -1.02 -9.11
CA THR A 249 6.58 0.28 -8.44
C THR A 249 6.52 0.11 -6.94
N LEU A 250 7.10 1.06 -6.22
CA LEU A 250 7.02 1.18 -4.77
C LEU A 250 6.70 2.63 -4.39
N SER A 251 5.67 2.81 -3.57
CA SER A 251 5.45 4.09 -2.89
C SER A 251 6.33 4.16 -1.65
N PHE A 252 7.13 5.19 -1.52
CA PHE A 252 7.97 5.40 -0.35
C PHE A 252 8.12 6.89 -0.05
N ARG A 253 7.69 7.30 1.14
CA ARG A 253 7.77 8.69 1.64
C ARG A 253 7.18 9.72 0.68
N GLY A 254 6.06 9.40 0.05
CA GLY A 254 5.35 10.30 -0.85
C GLY A 254 5.82 10.31 -2.30
N SER A 255 6.89 9.60 -2.64
CA SER A 255 7.41 9.45 -4.00
C SER A 255 7.09 8.07 -4.57
N LEU A 256 7.05 7.94 -5.89
CA LEU A 256 7.04 6.65 -6.57
C LEU A 256 8.46 6.28 -7.01
N TYR A 257 8.89 5.10 -6.60
CA TYR A 257 10.09 4.47 -7.11
C TYR A 257 9.71 3.41 -8.13
N LEU A 258 10.43 3.36 -9.24
CA LEU A 258 10.15 2.51 -10.38
C LEU A 258 11.39 1.67 -10.66
N ALA A 259 11.25 0.35 -10.68
CA ALA A 259 12.30 -0.51 -11.18
C ALA A 259 12.07 -0.76 -12.67
N TYR A 260 13.05 -0.41 -13.45
CA TYR A 260 13.09 -0.61 -14.90
C TYR A 260 14.15 -1.66 -15.22
N TRP A 261 13.84 -2.54 -16.16
CA TRP A 261 14.76 -3.57 -16.62
C TRP A 261 14.67 -3.75 -18.13
N ASP A 262 15.81 -3.73 -18.77
CA ASP A 262 15.99 -4.11 -20.15
C ASP A 262 16.92 -5.33 -20.25
N LEU A 263 16.67 -6.19 -21.24
CA LEU A 263 17.48 -7.41 -21.46
C LEU A 263 18.87 -7.09 -21.99
N GLU A 264 19.01 -5.95 -22.68
CA GLU A 264 20.24 -5.56 -23.40
C GLU A 264 20.99 -4.44 -22.66
N GLU A 265 20.37 -3.82 -21.65
CA GLU A 265 20.90 -2.68 -20.93
C GLU A 265 20.93 -2.91 -19.41
N GLU A 266 21.42 -1.93 -18.67
CA GLU A 266 21.46 -1.92 -17.22
C GLU A 266 20.04 -1.83 -16.62
N SER A 267 19.83 -2.47 -15.49
CA SER A 267 18.64 -2.24 -14.67
C SER A 267 18.69 -0.85 -14.04
N SER A 268 17.62 -0.09 -14.13
CA SER A 268 17.54 1.28 -13.59
C SER A 268 16.47 1.42 -12.53
N ILE A 269 16.79 2.19 -11.49
CA ILE A 269 15.83 2.64 -10.49
C ILE A 269 15.54 4.12 -10.73
N LEU A 270 14.29 4.41 -10.99
CA LEU A 270 13.80 5.76 -11.22
C LEU A 270 13.01 6.25 -10.01
N ARG A 271 13.07 7.54 -9.75
CA ARG A 271 12.26 8.20 -8.73
C ARG A 271 11.38 9.26 -9.40
N LEU A 272 10.12 9.26 -9.07
CA LEU A 272 9.14 10.24 -9.51
C LEU A 272 8.52 10.90 -8.28
N ASP A 273 8.76 12.19 -8.15
CA ASP A 273 8.20 13.00 -7.09
C ASP A 273 6.87 13.64 -7.56
N PRO A 274 5.89 13.81 -6.66
CA PRO A 274 4.69 14.57 -6.98
C PRO A 274 5.07 16.04 -7.27
N PRO A 275 4.34 16.72 -8.17
CA PRO A 275 4.59 18.12 -8.48
C PRO A 275 4.42 19.00 -7.25
N LEU A 276 5.18 20.08 -7.16
CA LEU A 276 5.03 21.08 -6.12
C LEU A 276 3.65 21.77 -6.26
N LEU A 277 3.08 22.20 -5.14
CA LEU A 277 1.73 22.79 -5.10
C LEU A 277 1.53 24.01 -6.00
N GLU A 278 2.57 24.76 -6.25
CA GLU A 278 2.58 25.92 -7.14
C GLU A 278 2.42 25.53 -8.61
N GLU A 279 2.68 24.27 -8.94
CA GLU A 279 2.65 23.68 -10.28
C GLU A 279 1.46 22.72 -10.50
N VAL A 280 0.40 22.81 -9.70
CA VAL A 280 -0.71 21.82 -9.67
C VAL A 280 -1.40 21.66 -11.04
N ASP A 281 -1.37 22.68 -11.90
CA ASP A 281 -1.80 22.60 -13.29
C ASP A 281 -0.61 22.36 -14.25
N GLY A 282 0.59 22.20 -13.73
CA GLY A 282 1.82 21.98 -14.47
C GLY A 282 1.95 20.54 -15.00
N GLU A 283 2.84 20.37 -15.93
CA GLU A 283 3.23 19.09 -16.48
C GLU A 283 3.99 18.26 -15.42
N LEU A 284 3.70 16.97 -15.33
CA LEU A 284 4.43 16.07 -14.44
C LEU A 284 5.89 15.94 -14.91
N PRO A 285 6.89 16.22 -14.05
CA PRO A 285 8.29 16.11 -14.42
C PRO A 285 8.63 14.65 -14.80
N GLN A 286 9.64 14.49 -15.65
CA GLN A 286 10.14 13.16 -15.96
C GLN A 286 10.79 12.52 -14.74
N PRO A 287 10.69 11.18 -14.59
CA PRO A 287 11.33 10.49 -13.49
C PRO A 287 12.85 10.62 -13.57
N GLN A 288 13.47 10.79 -12.41
CA GLN A 288 14.93 10.87 -12.29
C GLN A 288 15.50 9.47 -12.11
N THR A 289 16.52 9.12 -12.90
CA THR A 289 17.32 7.92 -12.63
C THR A 289 18.16 8.17 -11.38
N VAL A 290 17.88 7.39 -10.33
CA VAL A 290 18.55 7.53 -9.03
C VAL A 290 19.61 6.46 -8.80
N ALA A 291 19.52 5.33 -9.50
CA ALA A 291 20.54 4.29 -9.47
C ALA A 291 20.49 3.44 -10.74
N THR A 292 21.64 2.91 -11.14
CA THR A 292 21.78 1.89 -12.18
C THR A 292 22.46 0.67 -11.59
N LEU A 293 22.08 -0.51 -12.09
CA LEU A 293 22.59 -1.79 -11.65
C LEU A 293 23.02 -2.60 -12.89
N PRO A 294 24.27 -3.06 -12.95
CA PRO A 294 24.72 -3.87 -14.07
C PRO A 294 23.93 -5.17 -14.17
N VAL A 295 23.72 -5.64 -15.41
CA VAL A 295 22.92 -6.87 -15.68
C VAL A 295 23.53 -8.09 -15.02
N GLU A 296 24.86 -8.14 -14.92
CA GLU A 296 25.60 -9.24 -14.28
C GLU A 296 25.29 -9.34 -12.77
N LEU A 297 24.94 -8.21 -12.15
CA LEU A 297 24.58 -8.18 -10.73
C LEU A 297 23.11 -8.54 -10.53
N MET A 298 22.22 -7.97 -11.36
CA MET A 298 20.79 -8.06 -11.08
C MET A 298 19.91 -7.89 -12.31
N ILE A 299 19.06 -8.86 -12.54
CA ILE A 299 17.96 -8.81 -13.50
C ILE A 299 16.61 -8.82 -12.75
N LEU A 300 15.56 -8.35 -13.41
CA LEU A 300 14.19 -8.31 -12.87
C LEU A 300 14.09 -7.63 -11.48
N PRO A 301 14.66 -6.43 -11.30
CA PRO A 301 14.68 -5.77 -9.99
C PRO A 301 13.28 -5.56 -9.45
N GLN A 302 13.13 -5.76 -8.14
CA GLN A 302 11.92 -5.48 -7.37
C GLN A 302 12.29 -4.61 -6.18
N LEU A 303 11.39 -3.73 -5.79
CA LEU A 303 11.59 -2.81 -4.68
C LEU A 303 10.73 -3.22 -3.51
N VAL A 304 11.30 -3.14 -2.31
CA VAL A 304 10.57 -3.39 -1.06
C VAL A 304 11.03 -2.43 0.03
N GLU A 305 10.07 -1.87 0.77
CA GLU A 305 10.39 -1.12 1.98
C GLU A 305 10.65 -2.12 3.13
N CYS A 306 11.83 -2.00 3.76
CA CYS A 306 12.22 -2.77 4.92
C CYS A 306 12.90 -1.82 5.93
N GLU A 307 12.44 -1.79 7.19
CA GLU A 307 12.99 -0.93 8.25
C GLU A 307 13.19 0.56 7.86
N SER A 308 12.25 1.12 7.09
CA SER A 308 12.29 2.51 6.62
C SER A 308 13.40 2.82 5.59
N GLU A 309 13.98 1.80 4.95
CA GLU A 309 14.84 1.91 3.78
C GLU A 309 14.26 1.10 2.60
N ILE A 310 14.76 1.36 1.40
CA ILE A 310 14.38 0.59 0.21
C ILE A 310 15.47 -0.45 -0.06
N LEU A 311 15.05 -1.71 -0.12
CA LEU A 311 15.87 -2.79 -0.64
C LEU A 311 15.51 -3.05 -2.11
N VAL A 312 16.52 -3.28 -2.93
CA VAL A 312 16.40 -3.73 -4.31
C VAL A 312 16.73 -5.21 -4.34
N VAL A 313 15.79 -6.01 -4.83
CA VAL A 313 15.91 -7.46 -4.90
C VAL A 313 15.73 -7.91 -6.32
N GLY A 314 16.65 -8.72 -6.81
CA GLY A 314 16.56 -9.30 -8.14
C GLY A 314 17.29 -10.63 -8.19
N SER A 315 17.49 -11.14 -9.39
CA SER A 315 18.17 -12.41 -9.62
C SER A 315 19.40 -12.19 -10.48
N THR A 316 20.40 -13.02 -10.34
CA THR A 316 21.55 -13.07 -11.25
C THR A 316 21.26 -13.88 -12.51
N ASP A 317 20.16 -14.63 -12.53
CA ASP A 317 19.75 -15.49 -13.61
C ASP A 317 18.23 -15.44 -13.88
N ILE A 318 17.81 -15.86 -15.06
CA ILE A 318 16.41 -15.85 -15.50
C ILE A 318 15.59 -16.87 -14.70
N ASP A 319 16.20 -17.96 -14.29
CA ASP A 319 15.52 -19.04 -13.54
C ASP A 319 15.33 -18.71 -12.06
N ARG A 320 15.89 -17.58 -11.61
CA ARG A 320 15.82 -17.10 -10.22
C ARG A 320 16.40 -18.08 -9.20
N ALA A 321 17.42 -18.82 -9.60
CA ALA A 321 18.11 -19.75 -8.72
C ALA A 321 18.94 -19.02 -7.65
N HIS A 322 19.48 -17.83 -8.01
CA HIS A 322 20.24 -16.99 -7.08
C HIS A 322 19.63 -15.60 -6.99
N LEU A 323 19.22 -15.23 -5.78
CA LEU A 323 18.67 -13.92 -5.47
C LEU A 323 19.70 -13.01 -4.84
N VAL A 324 19.71 -11.77 -5.24
CA VAL A 324 20.59 -10.72 -4.72
C VAL A 324 19.75 -9.63 -4.11
N VAL A 325 20.15 -9.16 -2.94
CA VAL A 325 19.53 -8.04 -2.23
C VAL A 325 20.58 -6.96 -2.03
N VAL A 326 20.28 -5.72 -2.41
CA VAL A 326 21.16 -4.57 -2.17
C VAL A 326 20.36 -3.41 -1.55
N ARG A 327 21.04 -2.53 -0.83
CA ARG A 327 20.41 -1.31 -0.31
C ARG A 327 20.40 -0.22 -1.36
N LEU A 328 19.23 0.35 -1.63
CA LEU A 328 19.16 1.52 -2.52
C LEU A 328 19.95 2.71 -1.93
N ALA A 329 20.00 2.85 -0.62
CA ALA A 329 20.75 3.92 0.05
C ALA A 329 22.25 3.92 -0.28
N ASP A 330 22.87 2.75 -0.46
CA ASP A 330 24.28 2.64 -0.83
C ASP A 330 24.49 3.11 -2.28
N LEU A 331 23.59 2.71 -3.19
CA LEU A 331 23.62 3.15 -4.58
C LEU A 331 23.44 4.67 -4.73
N LEU A 332 22.52 5.25 -3.96
CA LEU A 332 22.28 6.71 -3.93
C LEU A 332 23.51 7.50 -3.46
N GLN A 333 24.39 6.88 -2.66
CA GLN A 333 25.63 7.49 -2.19
C GLN A 333 26.83 7.20 -3.12
N GLY A 334 26.59 6.60 -4.29
CA GLY A 334 27.64 6.23 -5.23
C GLY A 334 28.55 5.09 -4.72
N ARG A 335 28.11 4.34 -3.70
CA ARG A 335 28.83 3.18 -3.21
C ARG A 335 28.60 1.99 -4.13
N PRO A 336 29.57 1.06 -4.23
CA PRO A 336 29.37 -0.16 -4.98
C PRO A 336 28.19 -0.96 -4.41
N ALA A 337 27.43 -1.60 -5.30
CA ALA A 337 26.34 -2.50 -4.94
C ALA A 337 26.89 -3.76 -4.27
N VAL A 338 26.85 -3.80 -2.95
CA VAL A 338 27.29 -4.98 -2.18
C VAL A 338 26.08 -5.83 -1.83
N PRO A 339 26.03 -7.10 -2.28
CA PRO A 339 24.96 -8.00 -1.89
C PRO A 339 24.87 -8.20 -0.39
N LEU A 340 23.68 -8.12 0.15
CA LEU A 340 23.40 -8.42 1.54
C LEU A 340 23.33 -9.93 1.73
N THR A 341 24.02 -10.43 2.72
CA THR A 341 23.92 -11.83 3.17
C THR A 341 22.85 -12.02 4.24
N SER A 342 22.33 -10.91 4.77
CA SER A 342 21.29 -10.96 5.79
C SER A 342 20.41 -9.71 5.77
N ILE A 343 19.11 -9.92 5.94
CA ILE A 343 18.08 -8.94 6.21
C ILE A 343 17.51 -9.10 7.64
N GLY A 344 18.26 -9.76 8.51
CA GLY A 344 17.90 -9.97 9.91
C GLY A 344 16.65 -10.82 10.10
N ASP A 345 15.77 -10.37 10.97
CA ASP A 345 14.52 -11.08 11.29
C ASP A 345 13.40 -10.85 10.24
N HIS A 346 13.72 -10.28 9.08
CA HIS A 346 12.72 -9.98 8.07
C HIS A 346 12.56 -11.10 7.05
N CYS A 347 11.33 -11.23 6.56
CA CYS A 347 10.97 -12.06 5.42
C CYS A 347 10.34 -11.17 4.36
N LEU A 348 10.83 -11.26 3.12
CA LEU A 348 10.33 -10.47 2.00
C LEU A 348 9.31 -11.28 1.19
N PHE A 349 8.21 -10.63 0.84
CA PHE A 349 7.14 -11.19 0.03
C PHE A 349 6.97 -10.36 -1.24
N PHE A 350 6.97 -10.99 -2.38
CA PHE A 350 6.88 -10.33 -3.68
C PHE A 350 5.57 -10.62 -4.41
N GLY A 351 5.03 -9.59 -5.05
CA GLY A 351 3.82 -9.66 -5.84
C GLY A 351 3.62 -8.38 -6.66
N MET A 352 2.38 -7.95 -6.81
CA MET A 352 2.05 -6.62 -7.35
C MET A 352 2.43 -5.51 -6.35
N ARG A 353 2.48 -5.84 -5.09
CA ARG A 353 3.03 -5.05 -3.99
C ARG A 353 3.99 -5.93 -3.20
N SER A 354 5.18 -5.43 -2.94
CA SER A 354 6.16 -6.12 -2.11
C SER A 354 5.96 -5.76 -0.64
N LEU A 355 6.26 -6.69 0.26
CA LEU A 355 6.13 -6.52 1.70
C LEU A 355 7.36 -7.09 2.40
N ALA A 356 7.86 -6.40 3.44
CA ALA A 356 8.77 -6.96 4.42
C ALA A 356 8.01 -7.17 5.74
N VAL A 357 8.14 -8.34 6.31
CA VAL A 357 7.42 -8.76 7.51
C VAL A 357 8.41 -9.27 8.55
N SER A 358 8.30 -8.81 9.79
CA SER A 358 9.14 -9.32 10.88
C SER A 358 8.72 -10.72 11.30
N SER A 359 9.68 -11.62 11.38
CA SER A 359 9.48 -12.99 11.88
C SER A 359 9.31 -13.06 13.40
N LYS A 360 9.68 -12.03 14.15
CA LYS A 360 9.63 -12.01 15.63
C LYS A 360 8.25 -12.29 16.20
N GLY A 361 7.20 -11.77 15.53
CA GLY A 361 5.82 -11.98 15.91
C GLY A 361 5.12 -13.16 15.23
N LEU A 362 5.80 -13.86 14.32
CA LEU A 362 5.23 -14.86 13.41
C LEU A 362 6.06 -16.14 13.37
N PRO A 363 5.85 -17.10 14.29
CA PRO A 363 6.67 -18.32 14.38
C PRO A 363 6.73 -19.17 13.10
N SER A 364 5.73 -19.06 12.22
CA SER A 364 5.67 -19.79 10.95
C SER A 364 6.34 -19.06 9.77
N VAL A 365 6.91 -17.87 10.01
CA VAL A 365 7.65 -17.09 9.01
C VAL A 365 9.13 -17.12 9.39
N ALA A 366 9.97 -17.61 8.51
CA ALA A 366 11.41 -17.61 8.75
C ALA A 366 11.98 -16.20 8.52
N GLY A 367 12.89 -15.78 9.39
CA GLY A 367 13.72 -14.59 9.14
C GLY A 367 14.78 -14.85 8.07
N ASN A 368 15.40 -13.79 7.59
CA ASN A 368 16.44 -13.82 6.54
C ASN A 368 16.01 -14.57 5.27
N ALA A 369 14.76 -14.41 4.87
CA ALA A 369 14.16 -15.20 3.81
C ALA A 369 13.38 -14.36 2.79
N ILE A 370 13.23 -14.90 1.59
CA ILE A 370 12.43 -14.35 0.51
C ILE A 370 11.39 -15.38 0.09
N ILE A 371 10.12 -15.01 0.10
CA ILE A 371 9.05 -15.89 -0.36
C ILE A 371 8.81 -15.64 -1.84
N LEU A 372 9.08 -16.66 -2.63
CA LEU A 372 8.87 -16.70 -4.06
C LEU A 372 7.52 -17.34 -4.36
N CYS A 373 6.74 -16.66 -5.19
CA CYS A 373 5.61 -17.25 -5.85
C CYS A 373 6.05 -17.59 -7.28
N ASP A 374 6.24 -18.86 -7.58
CA ASP A 374 6.56 -19.30 -8.93
C ASP A 374 5.39 -18.95 -9.87
N SER A 375 5.55 -17.83 -10.57
CA SER A 375 4.52 -17.27 -11.45
C SER A 375 4.44 -17.99 -12.79
N ILE A 376 5.52 -18.67 -13.21
CA ILE A 376 5.62 -19.31 -14.54
C ILE A 376 5.00 -20.70 -14.51
N GLN A 377 5.21 -21.45 -13.46
CA GLN A 377 4.59 -22.76 -13.25
C GLN A 377 3.51 -22.77 -12.16
N GLY A 378 3.43 -21.73 -11.39
CA GLY A 378 2.29 -21.23 -10.63
C GLY A 378 1.71 -22.11 -9.54
N ARG A 379 2.46 -23.00 -8.90
CA ARG A 379 1.83 -24.00 -8.06
C ARG A 379 2.30 -24.07 -6.62
N ARG A 380 3.52 -23.61 -6.30
CA ARG A 380 4.06 -23.75 -4.96
C ARG A 380 4.74 -22.48 -4.47
N LEU A 381 4.60 -22.19 -3.20
CA LEU A 381 5.38 -21.16 -2.54
C LEU A 381 6.72 -21.76 -2.13
N GLN A 382 7.77 -21.07 -2.49
CA GLN A 382 9.14 -21.40 -2.11
C GLN A 382 9.72 -20.32 -1.22
N GLN A 383 10.54 -20.71 -0.30
CA GLN A 383 11.32 -19.85 0.56
C GLN A 383 12.79 -19.95 0.18
N TYR A 384 13.37 -18.83 -0.18
CA TYR A 384 14.81 -18.69 -0.41
C TYR A 384 15.44 -18.11 0.85
N ASN A 385 16.50 -18.72 1.34
CA ASN A 385 17.27 -18.26 2.49
C ASN A 385 18.50 -17.51 1.99
N LEU A 386 18.66 -16.23 2.40
CA LEU A 386 19.78 -15.38 1.99
C LEU A 386 21.12 -15.77 2.63
N GLY A 387 21.12 -16.58 3.69
CA GLY A 387 22.34 -16.95 4.40
C GLY A 387 23.11 -18.11 3.77
N ASP A 388 22.39 -19.02 3.10
CA ASP A 388 22.97 -20.25 2.54
C ASP A 388 22.49 -20.57 1.12
N ASP A 389 21.77 -19.63 0.49
CA ASP A 389 21.19 -19.73 -0.85
C ASP A 389 20.27 -20.95 -1.05
N SER A 390 19.72 -21.48 0.03
CA SER A 390 18.87 -22.66 -0.04
C SER A 390 17.42 -22.34 -0.41
N LEU A 391 16.81 -23.22 -1.20
CA LEU A 391 15.40 -23.21 -1.52
C LEU A 391 14.67 -24.32 -0.78
N SER A 392 13.58 -23.95 -0.11
CA SER A 392 12.71 -24.90 0.60
C SER A 392 11.23 -24.54 0.37
N PRO A 393 10.27 -25.45 0.61
CA PRO A 393 8.86 -25.11 0.61
C PRO A 393 8.54 -24.03 1.67
N ALA A 394 7.83 -22.97 1.31
CA ALA A 394 7.52 -21.88 2.23
C ALA A 394 6.37 -22.20 3.20
N CYS A 395 5.55 -23.17 2.88
CA CYS A 395 4.46 -23.70 3.69
C CYS A 395 4.11 -25.09 3.16
N ASP A 396 2.91 -25.59 3.40
CA ASP A 396 2.46 -26.93 2.99
C ASP A 396 2.50 -27.19 1.47
N GLY A 397 3.12 -26.31 0.70
CA GLY A 397 3.33 -26.48 -0.74
C GLY A 397 2.10 -26.21 -1.60
N ASP A 398 1.12 -25.53 -1.05
CA ASP A 398 -0.17 -25.28 -1.71
C ASP A 398 -0.15 -24.27 -2.83
N ILE A 399 -1.10 -24.44 -3.77
CA ILE A 399 -1.24 -23.67 -5.00
C ILE A 399 -1.83 -22.29 -4.69
N VAL A 400 -1.15 -21.22 -5.10
CA VAL A 400 -1.56 -19.82 -4.90
C VAL A 400 -2.69 -19.36 -5.84
N ARG A 401 -3.12 -20.16 -6.78
CA ARG A 401 -4.09 -19.75 -7.83
C ARG A 401 -5.50 -19.44 -7.36
N ARG A 402 -5.86 -19.81 -6.14
CA ARG A 402 -7.20 -19.54 -5.56
C ARG A 402 -7.04 -18.95 -4.17
N PRO A 403 -7.93 -18.02 -3.76
CA PRO A 403 -7.96 -17.65 -2.35
C PRO A 403 -8.17 -18.95 -1.56
N PRO A 404 -7.27 -19.19 -0.62
CA PRO A 404 -7.26 -20.46 0.08
C PRO A 404 -8.59 -20.73 0.78
N PRO A 405 -9.07 -21.97 0.78
CA PRO A 405 -10.01 -22.40 1.79
C PRO A 405 -9.31 -22.29 3.15
N SER A 406 -9.92 -21.70 4.15
CA SER A 406 -9.35 -21.58 5.50
C SER A 406 -9.34 -22.95 6.22
N PRO A 407 -8.46 -23.16 7.19
CA PRO A 407 -7.41 -22.26 7.63
C PRO A 407 -6.12 -22.48 6.86
N HIS A 408 -5.60 -21.41 6.25
CA HIS A 408 -4.30 -21.44 5.59
C HIS A 408 -3.21 -20.87 6.49
N SER A 409 -1.97 -21.18 6.15
CA SER A 409 -0.82 -20.61 6.81
C SER A 409 -0.80 -19.09 6.69
N ILE A 410 -0.21 -18.39 7.66
CA ILE A 410 -0.04 -16.93 7.60
C ILE A 410 0.79 -16.52 6.38
N VAL A 411 1.76 -17.33 5.96
CA VAL A 411 2.56 -17.11 4.74
C VAL A 411 1.66 -16.97 3.52
N HIS A 412 0.69 -17.86 3.36
CA HIS A 412 -0.23 -17.82 2.24
C HIS A 412 -1.15 -16.57 2.28
N HIS A 413 -1.62 -16.17 3.47
CA HIS A 413 -2.35 -14.92 3.63
C HIS A 413 -1.52 -13.71 3.23
N LEU A 414 -0.26 -13.63 3.63
CA LEU A 414 0.65 -12.55 3.27
C LEU A 414 0.90 -12.49 1.76
N VAL A 415 1.11 -13.63 1.11
CA VAL A 415 1.20 -13.69 -0.36
C VAL A 415 -0.06 -13.15 -1.01
N THR A 416 -1.26 -13.49 -0.51
CA THR A 416 -2.51 -12.95 -1.05
C THR A 416 -2.63 -11.44 -0.87
N CYS A 417 -2.02 -10.85 0.17
CA CYS A 417 -1.95 -9.40 0.34
C CYS A 417 -1.09 -8.72 -0.72
N CYS A 418 -0.05 -9.38 -1.22
CA CYS A 418 0.79 -8.88 -2.31
C CYS A 418 0.05 -8.81 -3.65
N HIS A 419 -1.10 -9.44 -3.78
CA HIS A 419 -1.89 -9.52 -5.01
C HIS A 419 -3.21 -8.77 -4.89
N ARG A 420 -3.28 -7.54 -5.40
CA ARG A 420 -4.44 -6.63 -5.29
C ARG A 420 -5.77 -7.20 -5.81
N TYR A 421 -5.73 -8.15 -6.75
CA TYR A 421 -6.95 -8.77 -7.25
C TYR A 421 -7.70 -9.59 -6.19
N PHE A 422 -7.06 -9.93 -5.08
CA PHE A 422 -7.73 -10.56 -3.94
C PHE A 422 -8.45 -9.55 -3.03
N TRP A 423 -8.14 -8.25 -3.15
CA TRP A 423 -8.72 -7.21 -2.30
C TRP A 423 -10.15 -6.85 -2.67
N ASN A 424 -10.60 -7.19 -3.87
CA ASN A 424 -11.91 -6.83 -4.37
C ASN A 424 -12.75 -8.05 -4.74
N LYS A 425 -14.06 -7.85 -4.89
CA LYS A 425 -15.00 -8.88 -5.33
C LYS A 425 -14.64 -9.47 -6.69
N GLY A 426 -13.95 -8.70 -7.52
CA GLY A 426 -13.59 -9.10 -8.87
C GLY A 426 -12.56 -8.14 -9.45
N LEU A 427 -12.28 -8.30 -10.74
CA LEU A 427 -11.45 -7.38 -11.48
C LEU A 427 -12.23 -6.07 -11.71
N ILE A 428 -11.52 -4.94 -11.62
CA ILE A 428 -12.10 -3.62 -11.88
C ILE A 428 -11.84 -3.27 -13.34
N TYR A 429 -12.90 -2.88 -14.03
CA TYR A 429 -12.83 -2.40 -15.41
C TYR A 429 -13.53 -1.05 -15.53
N CYS A 430 -13.00 -0.17 -16.37
CA CYS A 430 -13.75 0.97 -16.89
C CYS A 430 -14.37 0.56 -18.24
N PHE A 431 -15.60 0.93 -18.48
CA PHE A 431 -16.27 0.70 -19.75
C PHE A 431 -17.19 1.88 -20.09
N ARG A 432 -17.36 2.11 -21.38
CA ARG A 432 -18.22 3.17 -21.88
C ARG A 432 -19.62 2.61 -22.17
N THR A 433 -20.63 3.20 -21.53
CA THR A 433 -22.04 2.95 -21.87
C THR A 433 -22.65 4.26 -22.32
N ASN A 434 -23.13 4.31 -23.55
CA ASN A 434 -23.60 5.54 -24.18
C ASN A 434 -22.51 6.63 -24.17
N ALA A 435 -22.74 7.78 -23.56
CA ALA A 435 -21.75 8.85 -23.46
C ALA A 435 -20.98 8.86 -22.12
N THR A 436 -21.21 7.90 -21.23
CA THR A 436 -20.65 7.89 -19.87
C THR A 436 -19.76 6.69 -19.65
N TRP A 437 -18.65 6.94 -18.94
CA TRP A 437 -17.76 5.89 -18.45
C TRP A 437 -18.21 5.41 -17.08
N ARG A 438 -18.16 4.10 -16.87
CA ARG A 438 -18.49 3.47 -15.59
C ARG A 438 -17.46 2.40 -15.25
N THR A 439 -17.30 2.11 -13.97
CA THR A 439 -16.57 0.93 -13.50
C THR A 439 -17.48 -0.27 -13.44
N LYS A 440 -16.94 -1.42 -13.84
CA LYS A 440 -17.58 -2.72 -13.66
C LYS A 440 -16.64 -3.62 -12.87
N ARG A 441 -17.16 -4.25 -11.85
CA ARG A 441 -16.50 -5.39 -11.21
C ARG A 441 -16.96 -6.66 -11.90
N GLU A 442 -16.03 -7.39 -12.50
CA GLU A 442 -16.34 -8.74 -12.95
C GLU A 442 -16.32 -9.67 -11.74
N ALA A 443 -17.38 -10.46 -11.63
CA ALA A 443 -17.38 -11.54 -10.66
C ALA A 443 -16.19 -12.46 -10.93
N ARG A 444 -15.44 -12.83 -9.90
CA ARG A 444 -14.47 -13.92 -10.03
C ARG A 444 -15.26 -15.16 -10.46
N PHE A 445 -14.84 -15.78 -11.54
CA PHE A 445 -15.37 -17.06 -11.91
C PHE A 445 -15.19 -18.00 -10.71
N GLY A 446 -16.29 -18.30 -10.03
CA GLY A 446 -16.34 -19.36 -9.06
C GLY A 446 -16.19 -20.68 -9.84
N VAL A 447 -15.11 -21.36 -9.59
CA VAL A 447 -14.98 -22.79 -9.86
C VAL A 447 -14.62 -23.42 -8.54
#